data_3fee9d907d7f602016e190447a599ae3
#
_entry.id   3fee9d907d7f602016e190447a599ae3
#
_cell.length_a   1.000
_cell.length_b   1.000
_cell.length_c   1.000
_cell.angle_alpha   90.00
_cell.angle_beta   90.00
_cell.angle_gamma   90.00
#
_symmetry.space_group_name_H-M   'P 1'
#
loop_
_entity.id
_entity.type
_entity.pdbx_description
1 polymer ?
#
loop_
_entity_poly.entity_id
_entity_poly.type
_entity_poly.pdbx_seq_one_letter_code
_entity_poly.pdbx_strand_id
1 'polypeptide(L)'
;MFKLNYKFLVTGFFAVFCLSTTAIADLSDVLSLGKVKIAVPESFSPFGSIGPEGDHVGYDVDVAKLVAKNLGVELELVPVSSKQRIPFLETNRVDLVISTMGANPERAKSINFSSAYAPFFSGAFAASKLSIKGPSDLAGLKVGLTGGSLEDLEITKIAPKSTKIVRFGDNAATLSAFTSKQVDVLVSGNTAAAALSAEDPNLDIQTKFIIKESPCFIGVKKGNEDLLRWVNVFILHKKLGGELNAISQKWLGQDLPPLPSL
;
A
#
# COMPACT_ATOMS: atom_id res chain seq x y z
N MET A 1 -14.43 25.46 81.89
CA MET A 1 -13.31 24.65 81.46
C MET A 1 -13.87 23.60 80.46
N PHE A 2 -14.01 24.00 79.15
CA PHE A 2 -14.60 23.17 78.10
C PHE A 2 -13.50 22.61 77.24
N LYS A 3 -13.39 21.26 77.18
CA LYS A 3 -12.49 20.56 76.25
C LYS A 3 -13.23 20.22 74.96
N LEU A 4 -12.80 20.85 73.86
CA LEU A 4 -13.30 20.60 72.52
C LEU A 4 -12.47 19.46 71.84
N ASN A 5 -13.10 18.31 71.63
CA ASN A 5 -12.52 17.18 70.91
C ASN A 5 -12.76 17.31 69.40
N TYR A 6 -11.74 17.61 68.60
CA TYR A 6 -11.79 17.55 67.14
C TYR A 6 -11.45 16.10 66.69
N LYS A 7 -12.46 15.40 66.15
CA LYS A 7 -12.24 14.19 65.41
C LYS A 7 -11.96 14.59 63.94
N PHE A 8 -10.72 14.39 63.49
CA PHE A 8 -10.35 14.50 62.06
C PHE A 8 -10.91 13.29 61.32
N LEU A 9 -11.87 13.55 60.42
CA LEU A 9 -12.36 12.57 59.44
C LEU A 9 -11.43 12.65 58.22
N VAL A 10 -10.52 11.68 58.05
CA VAL A 10 -9.70 11.55 56.85
C VAL A 10 -10.53 10.80 55.81
N THR A 11 -11.13 11.54 54.88
CA THR A 11 -11.80 10.96 53.72
C THR A 11 -10.73 10.67 52.66
N GLY A 12 -10.35 9.38 52.54
CA GLY A 12 -9.44 8.92 51.52
C GLY A 12 -10.11 9.01 50.15
N PHE A 13 -9.63 9.89 49.30
CA PHE A 13 -10.03 10.02 47.92
C PHE A 13 -9.27 8.93 47.12
N PHE A 14 -9.93 7.83 46.84
CA PHE A 14 -9.38 6.77 45.98
C PHE A 14 -9.53 7.23 44.51
N ALA A 15 -8.47 7.83 43.96
CA ALA A 15 -8.40 8.13 42.55
C ALA A 15 -8.28 6.81 41.76
N VAL A 16 -9.39 6.38 41.15
CA VAL A 16 -9.39 5.28 40.16
C VAL A 16 -8.70 5.83 38.92
N PHE A 17 -7.43 5.48 38.76
CA PHE A 17 -6.66 5.72 37.54
C PHE A 17 -7.19 4.71 36.50
N CYS A 18 -8.14 5.11 35.65
CA CYS A 18 -8.49 4.39 34.45
C CYS A 18 -7.28 4.41 33.51
N LEU A 19 -6.47 3.36 33.56
CA LEU A 19 -5.51 3.07 32.49
C LEU A 19 -6.30 2.79 31.22
N SER A 20 -6.43 3.83 30.39
CA SER A 20 -6.89 3.67 29.01
C SER A 20 -5.83 2.83 28.28
N THR A 21 -5.99 1.50 28.28
CA THR A 21 -5.25 0.64 27.36
C THR A 21 -5.67 1.09 25.96
N THR A 22 -4.76 1.68 25.22
CA THR A 22 -4.94 1.89 23.78
C THR A 22 -5.12 0.48 23.20
N ALA A 23 -6.37 0.14 22.90
CA ALA A 23 -6.67 -1.11 22.22
C ALA A 23 -5.89 -1.11 20.90
N ILE A 24 -4.94 -2.01 20.80
CA ILE A 24 -4.27 -2.31 19.53
C ILE A 24 -5.31 -3.12 18.78
N ALA A 25 -5.84 -2.58 17.66
CA ALA A 25 -6.83 -3.30 16.86
C ALA A 25 -6.21 -4.61 16.36
N ASP A 26 -6.60 -5.69 17.01
CA ASP A 26 -6.14 -7.05 16.74
C ASP A 26 -7.26 -7.83 16.01
N LEU A 27 -7.06 -9.08 15.64
CA LEU A 27 -8.08 -9.91 15.01
C LEU A 27 -9.37 -9.97 15.84
N SER A 28 -9.25 -10.07 17.17
CA SER A 28 -10.40 -10.13 18.09
C SER A 28 -11.21 -8.83 18.06
N ASP A 29 -10.56 -7.68 17.96
CA ASP A 29 -11.23 -6.38 17.87
C ASP A 29 -11.98 -6.23 16.54
N VAL A 30 -11.36 -6.60 15.41
CA VAL A 30 -12.00 -6.60 14.10
C VAL A 30 -13.27 -7.47 14.11
N LEU A 31 -13.17 -8.68 14.68
CA LEU A 31 -14.31 -9.61 14.77
C LEU A 31 -15.41 -9.09 15.72
N SER A 32 -15.02 -8.52 16.86
CA SER A 32 -15.99 -8.02 17.86
C SER A 32 -16.70 -6.75 17.40
N LEU A 33 -15.99 -5.86 16.67
CA LEU A 33 -16.55 -4.66 16.06
C LEU A 33 -17.40 -4.98 14.83
N GLY A 34 -17.27 -6.17 14.25
CA GLY A 34 -17.98 -6.58 13.05
C GLY A 34 -17.57 -5.76 11.81
N LYS A 35 -16.38 -5.14 11.82
CA LYS A 35 -15.93 -4.23 10.77
C LYS A 35 -14.40 -4.26 10.61
N VAL A 36 -13.94 -4.17 9.36
CA VAL A 36 -12.52 -4.03 9.02
C VAL A 36 -12.30 -2.80 8.14
N LYS A 37 -11.31 -1.97 8.51
CA LYS A 37 -10.88 -0.80 7.72
C LYS A 37 -9.65 -1.15 6.92
N ILE A 38 -9.76 -1.08 5.59
CA ILE A 38 -8.67 -1.48 4.70
C ILE A 38 -8.25 -0.31 3.82
N ALA A 39 -6.98 0.08 3.91
CA ALA A 39 -6.39 1.05 3.01
C ALA A 39 -6.21 0.44 1.61
N VAL A 40 -6.69 1.15 0.58
CA VAL A 40 -6.54 0.79 -0.84
C VAL A 40 -5.95 1.96 -1.63
N PRO A 41 -5.39 1.74 -2.83
CA PRO A 41 -4.90 2.85 -3.64
C PRO A 41 -6.04 3.80 -4.04
N GLU A 42 -5.81 5.11 -3.90
CA GLU A 42 -6.79 6.13 -4.33
C GLU A 42 -6.83 6.33 -5.86
N SER A 43 -5.69 6.17 -6.55
CA SER A 43 -5.55 6.50 -7.97
C SER A 43 -4.44 5.71 -8.66
N PHE A 44 -4.50 4.38 -8.63
CA PHE A 44 -3.49 3.50 -9.24
C PHE A 44 -4.14 2.31 -9.97
N SER A 45 -4.76 2.58 -11.13
CA SER A 45 -5.29 1.52 -12.01
C SER A 45 -4.14 0.57 -12.47
N PRO A 46 -4.40 -0.73 -12.54
CA PRO A 46 -5.64 -1.47 -12.27
C PRO A 46 -5.80 -1.92 -10.79
N PHE A 47 -4.95 -1.45 -9.87
CA PHE A 47 -4.99 -1.89 -8.47
C PHE A 47 -6.06 -1.18 -7.64
N GLY A 48 -6.24 0.13 -7.82
CA GLY A 48 -7.27 0.92 -7.15
C GLY A 48 -7.53 2.24 -7.86
N SER A 49 -8.79 2.53 -8.15
CA SER A 49 -9.25 3.77 -8.79
C SER A 49 -10.75 3.95 -8.54
N ILE A 50 -11.28 5.09 -8.99
CA ILE A 50 -12.72 5.31 -9.03
C ILE A 50 -13.26 4.73 -10.33
N GLY A 51 -14.26 3.86 -10.22
CA GLY A 51 -14.97 3.27 -11.36
C GLY A 51 -15.98 4.24 -11.99
N PRO A 52 -16.59 3.82 -13.12
CA PRO A 52 -17.57 4.65 -13.83
C PRO A 52 -18.81 5.03 -12.99
N GLU A 53 -19.17 4.20 -12.01
CA GLU A 53 -20.31 4.41 -11.11
C GLU A 53 -19.94 5.22 -9.86
N GLY A 54 -18.69 5.68 -9.75
CA GLY A 54 -18.19 6.44 -8.61
C GLY A 54 -17.73 5.57 -7.42
N ASP A 55 -17.78 4.26 -7.56
CA ASP A 55 -17.30 3.31 -6.57
C ASP A 55 -15.79 3.03 -6.69
N HIS A 56 -15.19 2.53 -5.61
CA HIS A 56 -13.81 2.06 -5.67
C HIS A 56 -13.73 0.68 -6.33
N VAL A 57 -12.88 0.57 -7.34
CA VAL A 57 -12.62 -0.65 -8.11
C VAL A 57 -11.12 -0.92 -8.25
N GLY A 58 -10.77 -2.18 -8.50
CA GLY A 58 -9.38 -2.59 -8.76
C GLY A 58 -9.00 -3.90 -8.09
N TYR A 59 -7.80 -4.37 -8.42
CA TYR A 59 -7.24 -5.60 -7.88
C TYR A 59 -7.23 -5.61 -6.34
N ASP A 60 -6.65 -4.57 -5.74
CA ASP A 60 -6.51 -4.43 -4.28
C ASP A 60 -7.88 -4.27 -3.60
N VAL A 61 -8.82 -3.61 -4.29
CA VAL A 61 -10.19 -3.46 -3.81
C VAL A 61 -10.92 -4.81 -3.79
N ASP A 62 -10.76 -5.64 -4.83
CA ASP A 62 -11.35 -6.97 -4.86
C ASP A 62 -10.71 -7.90 -3.81
N VAL A 63 -9.40 -7.79 -3.58
CA VAL A 63 -8.73 -8.50 -2.47
C VAL A 63 -9.26 -8.04 -1.12
N ALA A 64 -9.47 -6.73 -0.91
CA ALA A 64 -10.05 -6.19 0.33
C ALA A 64 -11.49 -6.70 0.57
N LYS A 65 -12.32 -6.72 -0.47
CA LYS A 65 -13.67 -7.31 -0.43
C LYS A 65 -13.62 -8.80 -0.06
N LEU A 66 -12.66 -9.53 -0.62
CA LEU A 66 -12.49 -10.96 -0.33
C LEU A 66 -12.03 -11.19 1.11
N VAL A 67 -11.15 -10.34 1.66
CA VAL A 67 -10.71 -10.36 3.07
C VAL A 67 -11.92 -10.16 4.00
N ALA A 68 -12.68 -9.07 3.82
CA ALA A 68 -13.82 -8.77 4.69
C ALA A 68 -14.89 -9.87 4.65
N LYS A 69 -15.18 -10.40 3.45
CA LYS A 69 -16.09 -11.54 3.27
C LYS A 69 -15.65 -12.77 4.06
N ASN A 70 -14.36 -13.09 4.07
CA ASN A 70 -13.83 -14.26 4.79
C ASN A 70 -13.70 -14.04 6.29
N LEU A 71 -13.55 -12.78 6.75
CA LEU A 71 -13.66 -12.42 8.16
C LEU A 71 -15.12 -12.45 8.65
N GLY A 72 -16.10 -12.36 7.74
CA GLY A 72 -17.52 -12.25 8.09
C GLY A 72 -17.89 -10.89 8.67
N VAL A 73 -17.21 -9.81 8.26
CA VAL A 73 -17.37 -8.45 8.80
C VAL A 73 -17.66 -7.44 7.68
N GLU A 74 -18.17 -6.25 8.07
CA GLU A 74 -18.34 -5.12 7.16
C GLU A 74 -16.98 -4.58 6.68
N LEU A 75 -16.91 -4.16 5.40
CA LEU A 75 -15.73 -3.53 4.82
C LEU A 75 -15.88 -2.00 4.81
N GLU A 76 -14.90 -1.31 5.39
CA GLU A 76 -14.68 0.12 5.18
C GLU A 76 -13.42 0.31 4.33
N LEU A 77 -13.58 0.77 3.10
CA LEU A 77 -12.45 1.13 2.24
C LEU A 77 -11.93 2.53 2.59
N VAL A 78 -10.62 2.65 2.74
CA VAL A 78 -9.95 3.93 3.00
C VAL A 78 -8.95 4.20 1.88
N PRO A 79 -9.28 5.05 0.90
CA PRO A 79 -8.35 5.41 -0.17
C PRO A 79 -7.14 6.15 0.38
N VAL A 80 -5.95 5.77 -0.08
CA VAL A 80 -4.69 6.35 0.41
C VAL A 80 -3.67 6.57 -0.71
N SER A 81 -2.90 7.63 -0.58
CA SER A 81 -1.67 7.83 -1.33
C SER A 81 -0.53 6.96 -0.78
N SER A 82 0.56 6.85 -1.54
CA SER A 82 1.73 6.05 -1.12
C SER A 82 2.31 6.46 0.23
N LYS A 83 2.31 7.76 0.55
CA LYS A 83 2.85 8.30 1.80
C LYS A 83 1.97 8.02 3.03
N GLN A 84 0.68 7.81 2.83
CA GLN A 84 -0.27 7.63 3.91
C GLN A 84 -0.37 6.19 4.43
N ARG A 85 0.08 5.19 3.63
CA ARG A 85 -0.07 3.76 3.94
C ARG A 85 0.43 3.39 5.34
N ILE A 86 1.71 3.61 5.61
CA ILE A 86 2.35 3.25 6.88
C ILE A 86 1.81 4.12 8.03
N PRO A 87 1.77 5.47 7.94
CA PRO A 87 1.20 6.29 9.01
C PRO A 87 -0.25 5.95 9.38
N PHE A 88 -1.10 5.58 8.43
CA PHE A 88 -2.48 5.22 8.72
C PHE A 88 -2.58 3.91 9.49
N LEU A 89 -1.69 2.95 9.18
CA LEU A 89 -1.60 1.68 9.90
C LEU A 89 -1.05 1.88 11.33
N GLU A 90 0.03 2.64 11.48
CA GLU A 90 0.66 2.92 12.78
C GLU A 90 -0.30 3.64 13.74
N THR A 91 -1.14 4.54 13.21
CA THR A 91 -2.10 5.35 13.99
C THR A 91 -3.49 4.73 14.12
N ASN A 92 -3.68 3.47 13.75
CA ASN A 92 -4.97 2.74 13.80
C ASN A 92 -6.10 3.42 13.00
N ARG A 93 -5.76 4.16 11.95
CA ARG A 93 -6.77 4.68 11.00
C ARG A 93 -7.27 3.59 10.07
N VAL A 94 -6.47 2.56 9.87
CA VAL A 94 -6.81 1.34 9.14
C VAL A 94 -6.25 0.12 9.88
N ASP A 95 -6.88 -1.03 9.68
CA ASP A 95 -6.46 -2.31 10.25
C ASP A 95 -5.48 -3.04 9.34
N LEU A 96 -5.68 -2.90 8.03
CA LEU A 96 -4.85 -3.50 6.98
C LEU A 96 -4.51 -2.47 5.90
N VAL A 97 -3.36 -2.66 5.25
CA VAL A 97 -2.99 -1.96 4.02
C VAL A 97 -2.91 -2.95 2.88
N ILE A 98 -3.87 -2.89 1.96
CA ILE A 98 -3.92 -3.64 0.71
C ILE A 98 -3.83 -2.60 -0.42
N SER A 99 -2.63 -2.10 -0.68
CA SER A 99 -2.43 -0.93 -1.52
C SER A 99 -1.10 -1.02 -2.27
N THR A 100 -0.92 -2.07 -3.07
CA THR A 100 0.26 -2.28 -3.94
C THR A 100 1.58 -2.07 -3.20
N MET A 101 1.68 -2.57 -1.98
CA MET A 101 2.79 -2.23 -1.09
C MET A 101 3.92 -3.25 -1.18
N GLY A 102 5.07 -2.84 -1.74
CA GLY A 102 6.30 -3.62 -1.73
C GLY A 102 6.94 -3.65 -0.35
N ALA A 103 7.48 -4.81 0.03
CA ALA A 103 8.24 -4.98 1.26
C ALA A 103 9.70 -4.58 1.08
N ASN A 104 10.28 -3.96 2.11
CA ASN A 104 11.71 -3.74 2.24
C ASN A 104 12.11 -3.70 3.72
N PRO A 105 13.43 -3.88 4.06
CA PRO A 105 13.89 -3.90 5.43
C PRO A 105 13.58 -2.63 6.23
N GLU A 106 13.57 -1.45 5.58
CA GLU A 106 13.28 -0.19 6.26
C GLU A 106 11.81 -0.11 6.70
N ARG A 107 10.88 -0.43 5.81
CA ARG A 107 9.45 -0.49 6.15
C ARG A 107 9.15 -1.58 7.18
N ALA A 108 9.88 -2.70 7.14
CA ALA A 108 9.73 -3.79 8.09
C ALA A 108 10.16 -3.44 9.52
N LYS A 109 10.84 -2.31 9.74
CA LYS A 109 11.07 -1.77 11.09
C LYS A 109 9.79 -1.23 11.72
N SER A 110 8.88 -0.69 10.90
CA SER A 110 7.63 -0.04 11.35
C SER A 110 6.41 -0.95 11.33
N ILE A 111 6.28 -1.81 10.32
CA ILE A 111 5.11 -2.66 10.11
C ILE A 111 5.50 -4.10 9.81
N ASN A 112 4.53 -5.01 9.92
CA ASN A 112 4.63 -6.39 9.44
C ASN A 112 4.08 -6.51 8.03
N PHE A 113 4.61 -7.48 7.28
CA PHE A 113 4.17 -7.83 5.93
C PHE A 113 3.64 -9.25 5.90
N SER A 114 2.57 -9.48 5.14
CA SER A 114 2.05 -10.81 4.83
C SER A 114 2.90 -11.53 3.78
N SER A 115 2.53 -12.76 3.44
CA SER A 115 2.92 -13.37 2.17
C SER A 115 2.46 -12.52 0.98
N ALA A 116 3.19 -12.58 -0.15
CA ALA A 116 2.82 -11.82 -1.35
C ALA A 116 1.48 -12.30 -1.93
N TYR A 117 0.64 -11.34 -2.41
CA TYR A 117 -0.68 -11.65 -2.97
C TYR A 117 -0.84 -11.27 -4.45
N ALA A 118 0.03 -10.41 -4.99
CA ALA A 118 0.00 -9.98 -6.38
C ALA A 118 1.40 -9.83 -6.97
N PRO A 119 1.58 -10.09 -8.30
CA PRO A 119 2.83 -9.81 -8.98
C PRO A 119 2.98 -8.31 -9.23
N PHE A 120 4.21 -7.82 -9.15
CA PHE A 120 4.53 -6.43 -9.44
C PHE A 120 6.05 -6.27 -9.62
N PHE A 121 6.47 -5.41 -10.53
CA PHE A 121 7.83 -4.90 -10.55
C PHE A 121 7.86 -3.39 -10.77
N SER A 122 8.84 -2.75 -10.18
CA SER A 122 9.16 -1.34 -10.37
C SER A 122 10.14 -1.18 -11.53
N GLY A 123 9.87 -0.25 -12.43
CA GLY A 123 10.69 -0.01 -13.61
C GLY A 123 10.81 1.46 -13.98
N ALA A 124 11.75 1.73 -14.87
CA ALA A 124 11.85 2.99 -15.61
C ALA A 124 11.26 2.80 -17.00
N PHE A 125 10.33 3.66 -17.37
CA PHE A 125 9.59 3.62 -18.63
C PHE A 125 9.75 4.94 -19.38
N ALA A 126 9.95 4.87 -20.68
CA ALA A 126 10.08 6.05 -21.52
C ALA A 126 9.75 5.70 -22.98
N ALA A 127 9.59 6.73 -23.83
CA ALA A 127 9.41 6.54 -25.26
C ALA A 127 10.56 5.73 -25.86
N SER A 128 10.26 4.89 -26.88
CA SER A 128 11.22 3.98 -27.53
C SER A 128 12.48 4.69 -27.99
N LYS A 129 12.33 5.88 -28.57
CA LYS A 129 13.42 6.71 -29.09
C LYS A 129 14.44 7.19 -28.04
N LEU A 130 14.08 7.18 -26.76
CA LEU A 130 15.00 7.59 -25.69
C LEU A 130 15.88 6.41 -25.30
N SER A 131 17.19 6.50 -25.59
CA SER A 131 18.14 5.42 -25.31
C SER A 131 18.52 5.42 -23.82
N ILE A 132 17.93 4.52 -23.06
CA ILE A 132 18.22 4.31 -21.63
C ILE A 132 18.40 2.80 -21.43
N LYS A 133 19.57 2.39 -20.94
CA LYS A 133 19.91 0.98 -20.68
C LYS A 133 20.05 0.69 -19.18
N GLY A 134 20.17 1.72 -18.36
CA GLY A 134 20.34 1.59 -16.92
C GLY A 134 20.31 2.92 -16.18
N PRO A 135 20.47 2.91 -14.85
CA PRO A 135 20.36 4.10 -14.02
C PRO A 135 21.32 5.24 -14.42
N SER A 136 22.52 4.94 -14.90
CA SER A 136 23.50 5.96 -15.34
C SER A 136 22.99 6.87 -16.44
N ASP A 137 22.12 6.35 -17.30
CA ASP A 137 21.59 7.07 -18.46
C ASP A 137 20.46 8.06 -18.07
N LEU A 138 20.07 8.10 -16.81
CA LEU A 138 19.14 9.08 -16.25
C LEU A 138 19.79 10.45 -16.00
N ALA A 139 21.11 10.57 -16.19
CA ALA A 139 21.83 11.81 -15.98
C ALA A 139 21.25 12.98 -16.80
N GLY A 140 20.88 14.08 -16.12
CA GLY A 140 20.30 15.26 -16.73
C GLY A 140 18.81 15.16 -17.10
N LEU A 141 18.22 13.94 -17.12
CA LEU A 141 16.81 13.72 -17.44
C LEU A 141 15.88 14.10 -16.28
N LYS A 142 14.65 14.45 -16.62
CA LYS A 142 13.56 14.61 -15.65
C LYS A 142 12.87 13.27 -15.44
N VAL A 143 12.94 12.74 -14.23
CA VAL A 143 12.34 11.47 -13.83
C VAL A 143 11.14 11.74 -12.94
N GLY A 144 9.94 11.39 -13.39
CA GLY A 144 8.70 11.53 -12.64
C GLY A 144 8.36 10.27 -11.87
N LEU A 145 7.94 10.42 -10.62
CA LEU A 145 7.54 9.31 -9.76
C LEU A 145 6.58 9.76 -8.65
N THR A 146 5.89 8.80 -8.03
CA THR A 146 5.04 9.06 -6.87
C THR A 146 5.89 9.10 -5.60
N GLY A 147 5.87 10.23 -4.90
CA GLY A 147 6.65 10.40 -3.67
C GLY A 147 6.25 9.39 -2.58
N GLY A 148 7.26 8.79 -1.92
CA GLY A 148 7.06 7.79 -0.86
C GLY A 148 6.70 6.39 -1.35
N SER A 149 6.63 6.18 -2.66
CA SER A 149 6.51 4.83 -3.24
C SER A 149 7.80 4.02 -3.05
N LEU A 150 7.76 2.72 -3.33
CA LEU A 150 8.98 1.91 -3.30
C LEU A 150 9.93 2.34 -4.42
N GLU A 151 9.38 2.69 -5.57
CA GLU A 151 10.10 3.21 -6.73
C GLU A 151 10.91 4.46 -6.38
N ASP A 152 10.32 5.39 -5.62
CA ASP A 152 11.02 6.59 -5.13
C ASP A 152 12.20 6.21 -4.24
N LEU A 153 12.00 5.31 -3.30
CA LEU A 153 13.03 4.87 -2.38
C LEU A 153 14.19 4.18 -3.09
N GLU A 154 13.90 3.34 -4.09
CA GLU A 154 14.94 2.56 -4.78
C GLU A 154 15.65 3.39 -5.85
N ILE A 155 14.94 4.14 -6.71
CA ILE A 155 15.58 4.95 -7.75
C ILE A 155 16.45 6.07 -7.17
N THR A 156 16.06 6.66 -6.05
CA THR A 156 16.83 7.72 -5.37
C THR A 156 18.21 7.25 -4.95
N LYS A 157 18.38 5.94 -4.66
CA LYS A 157 19.69 5.37 -4.25
C LYS A 157 20.64 5.17 -5.42
N ILE A 158 20.09 4.91 -6.62
CA ILE A 158 20.88 4.46 -7.77
C ILE A 158 20.98 5.50 -8.91
N ALA A 159 20.12 6.51 -8.94
CA ALA A 159 20.14 7.55 -9.94
C ALA A 159 21.36 8.47 -9.77
N PRO A 160 21.98 8.94 -10.87
CA PRO A 160 23.02 9.96 -10.82
C PRO A 160 22.57 11.23 -10.11
N LYS A 161 23.47 11.94 -9.45
CA LYS A 161 23.17 13.22 -8.77
C LYS A 161 22.63 14.31 -9.72
N SER A 162 22.93 14.22 -11.00
CA SER A 162 22.45 15.14 -12.05
C SER A 162 21.03 14.81 -12.53
N THR A 163 20.45 13.68 -12.12
CA THR A 163 19.07 13.32 -12.45
C THR A 163 18.11 14.25 -11.74
N LYS A 164 17.12 14.80 -12.50
CA LYS A 164 16.09 15.69 -11.95
C LYS A 164 14.88 14.88 -11.52
N ILE A 165 14.90 14.36 -10.29
CA ILE A 165 13.78 13.58 -9.74
C ILE A 165 12.64 14.53 -9.35
N VAL A 166 11.47 14.38 -9.99
CA VAL A 166 10.25 15.12 -9.74
C VAL A 166 9.26 14.18 -9.02
N ARG A 167 8.89 14.54 -7.78
CA ARG A 167 8.00 13.74 -6.94
C ARG A 167 6.60 14.33 -6.94
N PHE A 168 5.62 13.55 -7.40
CA PHE A 168 4.21 13.91 -7.39
C PHE A 168 3.52 13.37 -6.13
N GLY A 169 2.34 13.94 -5.81
CA GLY A 169 1.57 13.59 -4.62
C GLY A 169 0.96 12.20 -4.66
N ASP A 170 0.51 11.80 -5.85
CA ASP A 170 -0.19 10.55 -6.14
C ASP A 170 0.19 9.98 -7.51
N ASN A 171 -0.36 8.81 -7.83
CA ASN A 171 -0.06 8.13 -9.08
C ASN A 171 -0.71 8.83 -10.28
N ALA A 172 -1.93 9.35 -10.15
CA ALA A 172 -2.61 10.04 -11.26
C ALA A 172 -1.81 11.27 -11.73
N ALA A 173 -1.34 12.11 -10.80
CA ALA A 173 -0.48 13.23 -11.08
C ALA A 173 0.85 12.79 -11.74
N THR A 174 1.44 11.69 -11.28
CA THR A 174 2.67 11.12 -11.86
C THR A 174 2.46 10.72 -13.33
N LEU A 175 1.40 9.97 -13.61
CA LEU A 175 1.07 9.49 -14.95
C LEU A 175 0.73 10.67 -15.89
N SER A 176 -0.07 11.63 -15.41
CA SER A 176 -0.41 12.85 -16.14
C SER A 176 0.82 13.68 -16.50
N ALA A 177 1.79 13.81 -15.60
CA ALA A 177 3.04 14.50 -15.86
C ALA A 177 3.89 13.83 -16.96
N PHE A 178 3.85 12.50 -17.04
CA PHE A 178 4.53 11.76 -18.09
C PHE A 178 3.81 11.91 -19.44
N THR A 179 2.50 11.72 -19.48
CA THR A 179 1.70 11.86 -20.73
C THR A 179 1.73 13.27 -21.30
N SER A 180 1.76 14.30 -20.43
CA SER A 180 1.91 15.71 -20.81
C SER A 180 3.36 16.14 -21.08
N LYS A 181 4.32 15.22 -21.07
CA LYS A 181 5.75 15.45 -21.34
C LYS A 181 6.43 16.46 -20.37
N GLN A 182 5.92 16.59 -19.14
CA GLN A 182 6.56 17.38 -18.09
C GLN A 182 7.82 16.67 -17.55
N VAL A 183 7.86 15.34 -17.69
CA VAL A 183 8.99 14.47 -17.35
C VAL A 183 9.36 13.58 -18.54
N ASP A 184 10.63 13.20 -18.63
CA ASP A 184 11.17 12.42 -19.73
C ASP A 184 11.01 10.90 -19.48
N VAL A 185 11.08 10.50 -18.22
CA VAL A 185 11.04 9.11 -17.76
C VAL A 185 9.99 8.97 -16.67
N LEU A 186 9.14 7.97 -16.82
CA LEU A 186 8.22 7.53 -15.77
C LEU A 186 8.91 6.42 -14.94
N VAL A 187 8.98 6.60 -13.64
CA VAL A 187 9.38 5.55 -12.70
C VAL A 187 8.15 5.13 -11.91
N SER A 188 7.65 3.93 -12.20
CA SER A 188 6.38 3.41 -11.67
C SER A 188 6.35 1.88 -11.72
N GLY A 189 5.19 1.28 -11.47
CA GLY A 189 4.93 -0.14 -11.68
C GLY A 189 4.70 -0.48 -13.15
N ASN A 190 5.03 -1.70 -13.51
CA ASN A 190 4.83 -2.25 -14.84
C ASN A 190 3.37 -2.14 -15.34
N THR A 191 2.41 -2.35 -14.46
CA THR A 191 0.97 -2.30 -14.79
C THR A 191 0.50 -0.90 -15.16
N ALA A 192 1.06 0.15 -14.50
CA ALA A 192 0.73 1.54 -14.84
C ALA A 192 1.23 1.92 -16.25
N ALA A 193 2.46 1.51 -16.59
CA ALA A 193 2.99 1.73 -17.94
C ALA A 193 2.20 0.95 -19.01
N ALA A 194 1.80 -0.29 -18.69
CA ALA A 194 0.94 -1.10 -19.58
C ALA A 194 -0.44 -0.45 -19.80
N ALA A 195 -1.06 0.08 -18.72
CA ALA A 195 -2.34 0.80 -18.83
C ALA A 195 -2.23 2.04 -19.72
N LEU A 196 -1.20 2.86 -19.54
CA LEU A 196 -0.96 4.02 -20.41
C LEU A 196 -0.75 3.63 -21.88
N SER A 197 -0.01 2.54 -22.14
CA SER A 197 0.20 2.06 -23.50
C SER A 197 -1.10 1.55 -24.15
N ALA A 198 -2.01 0.99 -23.37
CA ALA A 198 -3.31 0.52 -23.83
C ALA A 198 -4.27 1.71 -24.11
N GLU A 199 -4.21 2.77 -23.29
CA GLU A 199 -5.03 3.98 -23.47
C GLU A 199 -4.57 4.82 -24.66
N ASP A 200 -3.26 5.00 -24.83
CA ASP A 200 -2.68 5.72 -25.96
C ASP A 200 -1.43 5.02 -26.51
N PRO A 201 -1.60 4.19 -27.54
CA PRO A 201 -0.48 3.51 -28.21
C PRO A 201 0.57 4.46 -28.80
N ASN A 202 0.22 5.74 -29.07
CA ASN A 202 1.16 6.71 -29.65
C ASN A 202 2.19 7.21 -28.63
N LEU A 203 1.99 6.95 -27.35
CA LEU A 203 2.99 7.26 -26.32
C LEU A 203 4.25 6.41 -26.50
N ASP A 204 4.16 5.27 -27.24
CA ASP A 204 5.27 4.38 -27.56
C ASP A 204 6.14 4.05 -26.33
N ILE A 205 5.49 3.70 -25.22
CA ILE A 205 6.14 3.47 -23.93
C ILE A 205 6.83 2.11 -23.92
N GLN A 206 8.09 2.09 -23.50
CA GLN A 206 8.86 0.86 -23.33
C GLN A 206 9.46 0.81 -21.92
N THR A 207 9.58 -0.41 -21.39
CA THR A 207 10.42 -0.68 -20.22
C THR A 207 11.88 -0.48 -20.60
N LYS A 208 12.54 0.47 -19.95
CA LYS A 208 13.97 0.75 -20.17
C LYS A 208 14.86 -0.15 -19.32
N PHE A 209 14.54 -0.24 -18.03
CA PHE A 209 15.15 -1.22 -17.13
C PHE A 209 14.24 -1.50 -15.94
N ILE A 210 14.39 -2.68 -15.37
CA ILE A 210 13.71 -3.06 -14.11
C ILE A 210 14.54 -2.51 -12.95
N ILE A 211 13.90 -1.77 -12.06
CA ILE A 211 14.52 -1.25 -10.84
C ILE A 211 14.53 -2.35 -9.78
N LYS A 212 13.39 -3.02 -9.61
CA LYS A 212 13.21 -4.06 -8.60
C LYS A 212 11.99 -4.93 -8.87
N GLU A 213 12.18 -6.23 -8.73
CA GLU A 213 11.06 -7.14 -8.52
C GLU A 213 10.45 -6.87 -7.14
N SER A 214 9.18 -6.58 -7.09
CA SER A 214 8.52 -6.10 -5.88
C SER A 214 7.07 -6.56 -5.80
N PRO A 215 6.83 -7.85 -5.59
CA PRO A 215 5.46 -8.33 -5.40
C PRO A 215 4.76 -7.55 -4.29
N CYS A 216 3.42 -7.55 -4.32
CA CYS A 216 2.59 -6.82 -3.38
C CYS A 216 2.31 -7.65 -2.13
N PHE A 217 2.40 -7.00 -0.98
CA PHE A 217 2.18 -7.58 0.34
C PHE A 217 1.11 -6.80 1.09
N ILE A 218 0.35 -7.47 1.95
CA ILE A 218 -0.57 -6.81 2.88
C ILE A 218 0.22 -6.30 4.08
N GLY A 219 0.07 -5.01 4.41
CA GLY A 219 0.66 -4.43 5.60
C GLY A 219 -0.23 -4.65 6.82
N VAL A 220 0.39 -5.04 7.92
CA VAL A 220 -0.25 -5.25 9.22
C VAL A 220 0.55 -4.49 10.28
N LYS A 221 -0.13 -3.83 11.21
CA LYS A 221 0.54 -3.12 12.31
C LYS A 221 1.34 -4.09 13.17
N LYS A 222 2.51 -3.66 13.65
CA LYS A 222 3.27 -4.43 14.64
C LYS A 222 2.47 -4.60 15.92
N GLY A 223 2.56 -5.80 16.50
CA GLY A 223 1.77 -6.20 17.65
C GLY A 223 0.46 -6.91 17.29
N ASN A 224 0.05 -6.92 16.02
CA ASN A 224 -1.16 -7.61 15.54
C ASN A 224 -0.82 -8.95 14.89
N GLU A 225 -0.10 -9.80 15.62
CA GLU A 225 0.45 -11.05 15.07
C GLU A 225 -0.64 -12.07 14.73
N ASP A 226 -1.78 -12.06 15.44
CA ASP A 226 -2.89 -12.95 15.16
C ASP A 226 -3.61 -12.56 13.87
N LEU A 227 -3.79 -11.25 13.62
CA LEU A 227 -4.31 -10.74 12.35
C LEU A 227 -3.36 -11.07 11.18
N LEU A 228 -2.04 -10.89 11.37
CA LEU A 228 -1.04 -11.27 10.37
C LEU A 228 -1.09 -12.76 10.05
N ARG A 229 -1.19 -13.62 11.06
CA ARG A 229 -1.30 -15.07 10.89
C ARG A 229 -2.56 -15.44 10.11
N TRP A 230 -3.68 -14.84 10.47
CA TRP A 230 -4.95 -15.03 9.75
C TRP A 230 -4.82 -14.62 8.28
N VAL A 231 -4.25 -13.44 8.01
CA VAL A 231 -4.02 -12.93 6.64
C VAL A 231 -3.15 -13.89 5.83
N ASN A 232 -2.09 -14.46 6.42
CA ASN A 232 -1.23 -15.43 5.73
C ASN A 232 -1.96 -16.73 5.39
N VAL A 233 -2.78 -17.25 6.31
CA VAL A 233 -3.63 -18.43 6.05
C VAL A 233 -4.66 -18.11 4.97
N PHE A 234 -5.28 -16.93 5.02
CA PHE A 234 -6.21 -16.46 4.00
C PHE A 234 -5.54 -16.42 2.60
N ILE A 235 -4.36 -15.78 2.47
CA ILE A 235 -3.64 -15.69 1.19
C ILE A 235 -3.32 -17.10 0.66
N LEU A 236 -2.79 -17.99 1.51
CA LEU A 236 -2.51 -19.36 1.12
C LEU A 236 -3.76 -20.06 0.59
N HIS A 237 -4.86 -19.99 1.35
CA HIS A 237 -6.11 -20.64 0.99
C HIS A 237 -6.69 -20.08 -0.33
N LYS A 238 -6.62 -18.76 -0.53
CA LYS A 238 -7.13 -18.11 -1.73
C LYS A 238 -6.24 -18.28 -2.97
N LYS A 239 -4.96 -18.54 -2.79
CA LYS A 239 -4.09 -19.02 -3.88
C LYS A 239 -4.47 -20.43 -4.31
N LEU A 240 -4.61 -21.34 -3.35
CA LEU A 240 -4.95 -22.75 -3.62
C LEU A 240 -6.38 -22.92 -4.18
N GLY A 241 -7.33 -22.10 -3.74
CA GLY A 241 -8.71 -22.08 -4.19
C GLY A 241 -8.93 -21.43 -5.56
N GLY A 242 -7.93 -20.66 -6.04
CA GLY A 242 -7.99 -20.01 -7.36
C GLY A 242 -8.64 -18.61 -7.33
N GLU A 243 -9.17 -18.13 -6.19
CA GLU A 243 -9.82 -16.82 -6.14
C GLU A 243 -8.84 -15.67 -6.41
N LEU A 244 -7.58 -15.75 -5.91
CA LEU A 244 -6.55 -14.76 -6.26
C LEU A 244 -6.12 -14.86 -7.73
N ASN A 245 -6.16 -16.06 -8.33
CA ASN A 245 -5.93 -16.24 -9.77
C ASN A 245 -7.03 -15.56 -10.59
N ALA A 246 -8.30 -15.73 -10.19
CA ALA A 246 -9.42 -15.09 -10.86
C ALA A 246 -9.34 -13.55 -10.80
N ILE A 247 -8.89 -12.98 -9.67
CA ILE A 247 -8.65 -11.54 -9.53
C ILE A 247 -7.49 -11.11 -10.44
N SER A 248 -6.42 -11.91 -10.54
CA SER A 248 -5.29 -11.63 -11.44
C SER A 248 -5.71 -11.63 -12.91
N GLN A 249 -6.46 -12.62 -13.34
CA GLN A 249 -7.00 -12.66 -14.71
C GLN A 249 -7.92 -11.48 -15.01
N LYS A 250 -8.82 -11.11 -14.07
CA LYS A 250 -9.73 -9.99 -14.22
C LYS A 250 -9.03 -8.66 -14.41
N TRP A 251 -8.02 -8.37 -13.60
CA TRP A 251 -7.41 -7.04 -13.53
C TRP A 251 -6.08 -6.91 -14.27
N LEU A 252 -5.31 -8.00 -14.37
CA LEU A 252 -3.98 -8.01 -15.00
C LEU A 252 -3.95 -8.78 -16.31
N GLY A 253 -5.04 -9.47 -16.67
CA GLY A 253 -5.14 -10.25 -17.92
C GLY A 253 -4.22 -11.48 -17.96
N GLN A 254 -3.73 -11.95 -16.81
CA GLN A 254 -2.79 -13.05 -16.72
C GLN A 254 -3.03 -13.91 -15.49
N ASP A 255 -2.57 -15.15 -15.53
CA ASP A 255 -2.55 -16.03 -14.36
C ASP A 255 -1.63 -15.47 -13.27
N LEU A 256 -2.00 -15.75 -12.02
CA LEU A 256 -1.17 -15.43 -10.88
C LEU A 256 0.09 -16.30 -10.90
N PRO A 257 1.28 -15.72 -11.13
CA PRO A 257 2.51 -16.50 -11.14
C PRO A 257 2.87 -16.98 -9.72
N PRO A 258 3.81 -17.94 -9.59
CA PRO A 258 4.41 -18.23 -8.29
C PRO A 258 4.97 -16.96 -7.66
N LEU A 259 4.54 -16.65 -6.43
CA LEU A 259 4.98 -15.49 -5.68
C LEU A 259 5.93 -15.93 -4.56
N PRO A 260 6.95 -15.12 -4.22
CA PRO A 260 7.85 -15.43 -3.13
C PRO A 260 7.11 -15.42 -1.79
N SER A 261 7.58 -16.24 -0.85
CA SER A 261 7.26 -16.17 0.58
C SER A 261 8.27 -15.28 1.30
N LEU A 262 7.85 -14.68 2.42
CA LEU A 262 8.74 -14.01 3.36
C LEU A 262 9.34 -15.03 4.33
#